data_e9ac065fddbdd9d1a115eeb38d032853
#
_entry.id   e9ac065fddbdd9d1a115eeb38d032853
#
_cell.length_a   1.000
_cell.length_b   1.000
_cell.length_c   1.000
_cell.angle_alpha   90.00
_cell.angle_beta   90.00
_cell.angle_gamma   90.00
#
_symmetry.space_group_name_H-M   'P 1'
#
loop_
_entity.id
_entity.type
_entity.pdbx_description
1 polymer ?
#
loop_
_entity_poly.entity_id
_entity_poly.type
_entity_poly.pdbx_seq_one_letter_code
_entity_poly.pdbx_strand_id
1 'polypeptide(L)'
;FMILFHSLTRFATGIVHSKETAEEIVSDVFISIWNDRVRLNEIEDLQLYIFIAVKNNAIRKLKQQNKRVTISIDEIDVEMDSLYQNPEDQIMSSESLHHIETAINSLPPRARLVFKLAKEDKMRYKEIATLLNISVKTVDNQLSIALKKLAQAVGTPFRKKS
;
A
#
# COMPACT_ATOMS: atom_id res chain seq x y z
N PHE A 1 -11.13 11.27 3.71
CA PHE A 1 -11.91 10.05 4.03
C PHE A 1 -12.05 9.13 2.83
N MET A 2 -12.55 9.62 1.70
CA MET A 2 -12.76 8.79 0.50
C MET A 2 -11.44 8.26 -0.07
N ILE A 3 -10.40 9.08 -0.09
CA ILE A 3 -9.06 8.68 -0.57
C ILE A 3 -8.48 7.59 0.34
N LEU A 4 -8.60 7.77 1.64
CA LEU A 4 -8.11 6.79 2.61
C LEU A 4 -8.88 5.48 2.51
N PHE A 5 -10.21 5.53 2.39
CA PHE A 5 -11.03 4.34 2.22
C PHE A 5 -10.61 3.54 0.98
N HIS A 6 -10.41 4.23 -0.13
CA HIS A 6 -10.00 3.60 -1.37
C HIS A 6 -8.62 2.95 -1.26
N SER A 7 -7.66 3.65 -0.64
CA SER A 7 -6.30 3.12 -0.45
C SER A 7 -6.30 1.90 0.49
N LEU A 8 -7.06 1.94 1.56
CA LEU A 8 -7.22 0.82 2.49
C LEU A 8 -7.88 -0.38 1.83
N THR A 9 -8.89 -0.14 0.99
CA THR A 9 -9.57 -1.21 0.24
C THR A 9 -8.60 -1.90 -0.71
N ARG A 10 -7.75 -1.16 -1.40
CA ARG A 10 -6.71 -1.75 -2.25
C ARG A 10 -5.72 -2.59 -1.46
N PHE A 11 -5.29 -2.07 -0.32
CA PHE A 11 -4.38 -2.80 0.57
C PHE A 11 -5.02 -4.10 1.07
N ALA A 12 -6.25 -4.04 1.53
CA ALA A 12 -6.98 -5.22 2.00
C ALA A 12 -7.24 -6.22 0.87
N THR A 13 -7.57 -5.74 -0.33
CA THR A 13 -7.78 -6.59 -1.51
C THR A 13 -6.52 -7.37 -1.85
N GLY A 14 -5.35 -6.74 -1.70
CA GLY A 14 -4.06 -7.42 -1.90
C GLY A 14 -3.84 -8.59 -0.93
N ILE A 15 -4.48 -8.56 0.23
CA ILE A 15 -4.37 -9.61 1.24
C ILE A 15 -5.44 -10.69 1.04
N VAL A 16 -6.71 -10.30 0.91
CA VAL A 16 -7.83 -11.26 0.87
C VAL A 16 -8.24 -11.69 -0.54
N HIS A 17 -7.76 -11.00 -1.58
CA HIS A 17 -8.04 -11.27 -2.99
C HIS A 17 -9.53 -11.23 -3.35
N SER A 18 -10.30 -10.42 -2.62
CA SER A 18 -11.71 -10.17 -2.89
C SER A 18 -12.04 -8.72 -2.56
N LYS A 19 -12.47 -7.95 -3.55
CA LYS A 19 -12.82 -6.55 -3.37
C LYS A 19 -13.98 -6.38 -2.40
N GLU A 20 -14.99 -7.24 -2.50
CA GLU A 20 -16.17 -7.19 -1.62
C GLU A 20 -15.78 -7.43 -0.16
N THR A 21 -14.98 -8.45 0.09
CA THR A 21 -14.47 -8.77 1.43
C THR A 21 -13.59 -7.63 1.96
N ALA A 22 -12.76 -7.05 1.11
CA ALA A 22 -11.91 -5.92 1.48
C ALA A 22 -12.73 -4.69 1.90
N GLU A 23 -13.75 -4.34 1.12
CA GLU A 23 -14.66 -3.23 1.44
C GLU A 23 -15.38 -3.45 2.76
N GLU A 24 -15.82 -4.66 3.02
CA GLU A 24 -16.46 -5.05 4.29
C GLU A 24 -15.50 -4.87 5.46
N ILE A 25 -14.25 -5.35 5.32
CA ILE A 25 -13.22 -5.23 6.36
C ILE A 25 -12.95 -3.76 6.67
N VAL A 26 -12.74 -2.93 5.64
CA VAL A 26 -12.46 -1.51 5.81
C VAL A 26 -13.64 -0.79 6.47
N SER A 27 -14.85 -1.09 6.03
CA SER A 27 -16.07 -0.52 6.63
C SER A 27 -16.18 -0.87 8.11
N ASP A 28 -15.94 -2.13 8.46
CA ASP A 28 -16.00 -2.59 9.85
C ASP A 28 -14.94 -1.88 10.71
N VAL A 29 -13.75 -1.66 10.18
CA VAL A 29 -12.70 -0.93 10.89
C VAL A 29 -13.13 0.51 11.15
N PHE A 30 -13.70 1.19 10.15
CA PHE A 30 -14.18 2.57 10.33
C PHE A 30 -15.33 2.66 11.34
N ILE A 31 -16.25 1.70 11.32
CA ILE A 31 -17.34 1.64 12.31
C ILE A 31 -16.78 1.46 13.71
N SER A 32 -15.82 0.55 13.88
CA SER A 32 -15.16 0.31 15.16
C SER A 32 -14.46 1.57 15.68
N ILE A 33 -13.74 2.27 14.81
CA ILE A 33 -13.05 3.53 15.15
C ILE A 33 -14.07 4.58 15.54
N TRP A 34 -15.16 4.72 14.80
CA TRP A 34 -16.22 5.68 15.12
C TRP A 34 -16.87 5.40 16.47
N ASN A 35 -17.14 4.14 16.77
CA ASN A 35 -17.71 3.75 18.07
C ASN A 35 -16.77 4.05 19.24
N ASP A 36 -15.46 4.05 18.99
CA ASP A 36 -14.44 4.31 20.00
C ASP A 36 -13.74 5.67 19.77
N ARG A 37 -14.41 6.61 19.13
CA ARG A 37 -13.83 7.89 18.69
C ARG A 37 -13.28 8.75 19.82
N VAL A 38 -13.72 8.53 21.05
CA VAL A 38 -13.21 9.24 22.23
C VAL A 38 -11.72 8.97 22.43
N ARG A 39 -11.24 7.80 22.04
CA ARG A 39 -9.84 7.43 22.17
C ARG A 39 -8.96 7.89 21.00
N LEU A 40 -9.54 8.50 19.96
CA LEU A 40 -8.76 8.93 18.79
C LEU A 40 -7.67 9.94 19.16
N ASN A 41 -7.91 10.78 20.19
CA ASN A 41 -6.93 11.76 20.65
C ASN A 41 -5.68 11.12 21.29
N GLU A 42 -5.76 9.86 21.69
CA GLU A 42 -4.65 9.12 22.29
C GLU A 42 -3.75 8.47 21.23
N ILE A 43 -4.18 8.46 19.97
CA ILE A 43 -3.46 7.81 18.87
C ILE A 43 -2.56 8.81 18.18
N GLU A 44 -1.24 8.60 18.24
CA GLU A 44 -0.24 9.49 17.63
C GLU A 44 -0.33 9.49 16.10
N ASP A 45 -0.47 8.31 15.50
CA ASP A 45 -0.50 8.14 14.05
C ASP A 45 -1.76 7.37 13.66
N LEU A 46 -2.80 8.11 13.35
CA LEU A 46 -4.10 7.54 13.02
C LEU A 46 -4.05 6.72 11.71
N GLN A 47 -3.34 7.20 10.70
CA GLN A 47 -3.22 6.48 9.43
C GLN A 47 -2.59 5.10 9.64
N LEU A 48 -1.46 5.05 10.35
CA LEU A 48 -0.78 3.79 10.65
C LEU A 48 -1.68 2.86 11.46
N TYR A 49 -2.36 3.40 12.47
CA TYR A 49 -3.29 2.65 13.30
C TYR A 49 -4.38 1.97 12.44
N ILE A 50 -4.98 2.72 11.52
CA ILE A 50 -6.04 2.22 10.64
C ILE A 50 -5.50 1.13 9.71
N PHE A 51 -4.33 1.35 9.10
CA PHE A 51 -3.71 0.34 8.23
C PHE A 51 -3.41 -0.95 8.99
N ILE A 52 -2.90 -0.86 10.21
CA ILE A 52 -2.64 -2.04 11.05
C ILE A 52 -3.94 -2.77 11.39
N ALA A 53 -4.99 -2.04 11.73
CA ALA A 53 -6.30 -2.62 12.03
C ALA A 53 -6.88 -3.36 10.82
N VAL A 54 -6.79 -2.76 9.62
CA VAL A 54 -7.24 -3.39 8.37
C VAL A 54 -6.41 -4.64 8.08
N LYS A 55 -5.10 -4.57 8.21
CA LYS A 55 -4.20 -5.72 8.01
C LYS A 55 -4.58 -6.87 8.94
N ASN A 56 -4.75 -6.57 10.25
CA ASN A 56 -5.08 -7.59 11.23
C ASN A 56 -6.44 -8.24 10.97
N ASN A 57 -7.44 -7.45 10.58
CA ASN A 57 -8.77 -7.98 10.24
C ASN A 57 -8.73 -8.81 8.95
N ALA A 58 -7.95 -8.39 7.96
CA ALA A 58 -7.78 -9.14 6.71
C ALA A 58 -7.12 -10.51 6.98
N ILE A 59 -6.07 -10.53 7.78
CA ILE A 59 -5.39 -11.78 8.17
C ILE A 59 -6.33 -12.69 8.95
N ARG A 60 -7.10 -12.12 9.88
CA ARG A 60 -8.10 -12.88 10.64
C ARG A 60 -9.13 -13.53 9.72
N LYS A 61 -9.61 -12.79 8.73
CA LYS A 61 -10.57 -13.30 7.74
C LYS A 61 -9.98 -14.48 6.95
N LEU A 62 -8.73 -14.36 6.52
CA LEU A 62 -8.04 -15.46 5.82
C LEU A 62 -7.88 -16.70 6.69
N LYS A 63 -7.53 -16.53 7.96
CA LYS A 63 -7.41 -17.64 8.91
C LYS A 63 -8.72 -18.39 9.07
N GLN A 64 -9.83 -17.67 9.13
CA GLN A 64 -11.16 -18.27 9.23
C GLN A 64 -11.52 -19.07 7.97
N GLN A 65 -11.14 -18.59 6.81
CA GLN A 65 -11.47 -19.22 5.53
C GLN A 65 -10.53 -20.37 5.16
N ASN A 66 -9.24 -20.21 5.38
CA ASN A 66 -8.20 -21.11 4.87
C ASN A 66 -7.37 -21.79 5.96
N LYS A 67 -7.66 -21.57 7.25
CA LYS A 67 -6.88 -22.09 8.39
C LYS A 67 -5.39 -21.72 8.34
N ARG A 68 -5.02 -20.69 7.59
CA ARG A 68 -3.65 -20.17 7.55
C ARG A 68 -3.33 -19.43 8.83
N VAL A 69 -2.13 -19.69 9.37
CA VAL A 69 -1.67 -19.04 10.62
C VAL A 69 -0.98 -17.70 10.34
N THR A 70 -0.27 -17.60 9.22
CA THR A 70 0.49 -16.40 8.85
C THR A 70 0.37 -16.11 7.35
N ILE A 71 0.58 -14.84 6.98
CA ILE A 71 0.68 -14.44 5.58
C ILE A 71 2.03 -13.73 5.39
N SER A 72 2.74 -14.09 4.32
CA SER A 72 3.99 -13.44 3.94
C SER A 72 3.71 -12.12 3.24
N ILE A 73 4.59 -11.12 3.45
CA ILE A 73 4.55 -9.87 2.71
C ILE A 73 4.59 -10.08 1.18
N ASP A 74 5.24 -11.16 0.71
CA ASP A 74 5.31 -11.49 -0.71
C ASP A 74 3.97 -11.99 -1.28
N GLU A 75 3.04 -12.38 -0.42
CA GLU A 75 1.70 -12.82 -0.81
C GLU A 75 0.70 -11.67 -0.95
N ILE A 76 1.10 -10.46 -0.55
CA ILE A 76 0.25 -9.27 -0.67
C ILE A 76 0.43 -8.71 -2.08
N ASP A 77 -0.60 -8.88 -2.91
CA ASP A 77 -0.60 -8.40 -4.30
C ASP A 77 -1.43 -7.12 -4.42
N VAL A 78 -0.78 -5.99 -4.15
CA VAL A 78 -1.46 -4.70 -4.16
C VAL A 78 -1.50 -4.10 -5.56
N GLU A 79 -2.67 -3.57 -5.94
CA GLU A 79 -2.84 -2.77 -7.13
C GLU A 79 -2.70 -1.29 -6.78
N MET A 80 -2.06 -0.54 -7.66
CA MET A 80 -1.92 0.91 -7.51
C MET A 80 -2.97 1.63 -8.35
N ASP A 81 -3.26 2.88 -7.94
CA ASP A 81 -4.12 3.74 -8.75
C ASP A 81 -3.49 4.02 -10.11
N SER A 82 -4.35 4.11 -11.13
CA SER A 82 -3.91 4.48 -12.46
C SER A 82 -3.37 5.91 -12.46
N LEU A 83 -2.20 6.10 -13.06
CA LEU A 83 -1.59 7.40 -13.25
C LEU A 83 -2.39 8.31 -14.20
N TYR A 84 -3.36 7.73 -14.93
CA TYR A 84 -4.22 8.47 -15.84
C TYR A 84 -5.42 9.14 -15.17
N GLN A 85 -5.64 8.92 -13.88
CA GLN A 85 -6.85 9.40 -13.20
C GLN A 85 -6.85 10.90 -12.88
N ASN A 86 -5.71 11.57 -13.03
CA ASN A 86 -5.62 12.99 -12.71
C ASN A 86 -5.26 13.81 -13.96
N PRO A 87 -6.24 14.40 -14.66
CA PRO A 87 -5.97 15.15 -15.89
C PRO A 87 -5.13 16.43 -15.67
N GLU A 88 -5.03 16.91 -14.43
CA GLU A 88 -4.24 18.10 -14.09
C GLU A 88 -2.73 17.81 -14.00
N ASP A 89 -2.35 16.55 -13.81
CA ASP A 89 -0.96 16.12 -13.70
C ASP A 89 -0.35 15.68 -15.04
N GLN A 90 -1.00 15.96 -16.15
CA GLN A 90 -0.54 15.56 -17.49
C GLN A 90 0.64 16.41 -18.01
N ILE A 91 1.72 16.47 -17.23
CA ILE A 91 3.00 17.00 -17.69
C ILE A 91 3.73 15.96 -18.55
N MET A 92 3.33 14.69 -18.46
CA MET A 92 3.96 13.57 -19.17
C MET A 92 3.08 13.10 -20.34
N SER A 93 3.72 12.63 -21.41
CA SER A 93 3.01 12.03 -22.55
C SER A 93 2.31 10.73 -22.11
N SER A 94 1.22 10.37 -22.81
CA SER A 94 0.50 9.12 -22.57
C SER A 94 1.40 7.89 -22.67
N GLU A 95 2.37 7.93 -23.59
CA GLU A 95 3.35 6.87 -23.80
C GLU A 95 4.26 6.70 -22.59
N SER A 96 4.77 7.80 -22.02
CA SER A 96 5.60 7.78 -20.82
C SER A 96 4.84 7.24 -19.60
N LEU A 97 3.57 7.64 -19.45
CA LEU A 97 2.71 7.14 -18.37
C LEU A 97 2.48 5.63 -18.52
N HIS A 98 2.26 5.17 -19.76
CA HIS A 98 2.08 3.74 -20.01
C HIS A 98 3.33 2.94 -19.65
N HIS A 99 4.52 3.45 -19.98
CA HIS A 99 5.79 2.81 -19.62
C HIS A 99 5.95 2.73 -18.09
N ILE A 100 5.60 3.78 -17.38
CA ILE A 100 5.66 3.81 -15.91
C ILE A 100 4.68 2.81 -15.30
N GLU A 101 3.44 2.77 -15.78
CA GLU A 101 2.44 1.81 -15.30
C GLU A 101 2.89 0.36 -15.54
N THR A 102 3.43 0.09 -16.72
CA THR A 102 3.96 -1.23 -17.04
C THR A 102 5.10 -1.60 -16.10
N ALA A 103 6.00 -0.66 -15.82
CA ALA A 103 7.12 -0.88 -14.91
C ALA A 103 6.63 -1.14 -13.47
N ILE A 104 5.65 -0.37 -12.99
CA ILE A 104 5.06 -0.58 -11.67
C ILE A 104 4.44 -1.98 -11.58
N ASN A 105 3.67 -2.38 -12.60
CA ASN A 105 3.02 -3.70 -12.62
C ASN A 105 4.03 -4.84 -12.72
N SER A 106 5.22 -4.59 -13.22
CA SER A 106 6.30 -5.58 -13.32
C SER A 106 7.18 -5.66 -12.07
N LEU A 107 6.99 -4.77 -11.09
CA LEU A 107 7.76 -4.80 -9.85
C LEU A 107 7.47 -6.09 -9.07
N PRO A 108 8.49 -6.66 -8.39
CA PRO A 108 8.23 -7.73 -7.43
C PRO A 108 7.18 -7.30 -6.40
N PRO A 109 6.31 -8.21 -5.91
CA PRO A 109 5.21 -7.84 -5.01
C PRO A 109 5.65 -7.02 -3.79
N ARG A 110 6.76 -7.39 -3.17
CA ARG A 110 7.29 -6.67 -1.99
C ARG A 110 7.69 -5.24 -2.35
N ALA A 111 8.41 -5.06 -3.45
CA ALA A 111 8.84 -3.72 -3.89
C ALA A 111 7.64 -2.85 -4.29
N ARG A 112 6.65 -3.44 -4.97
CA ARG A 112 5.42 -2.73 -5.35
C ARG A 112 4.63 -2.29 -4.13
N LEU A 113 4.48 -3.15 -3.13
CA LEU A 113 3.78 -2.82 -1.89
C LEU A 113 4.46 -1.67 -1.14
N VAL A 114 5.78 -1.74 -0.96
CA VAL A 114 6.54 -0.68 -0.29
C VAL A 114 6.44 0.63 -1.08
N PHE A 115 6.56 0.57 -2.40
CA PHE A 115 6.43 1.75 -3.26
C PHE A 115 5.04 2.40 -3.12
N LYS A 116 3.99 1.58 -3.15
CA LYS A 116 2.61 2.05 -2.97
C LYS A 116 2.44 2.77 -1.62
N LEU A 117 2.89 2.16 -0.55
CA LEU A 117 2.75 2.74 0.79
C LEU A 117 3.54 4.04 0.95
N ALA A 118 4.74 4.10 0.36
CA ALA A 118 5.59 5.29 0.46
C ALA A 118 5.12 6.44 -0.42
N LYS A 119 4.72 6.16 -1.66
CA LYS A 119 4.45 7.20 -2.66
C LYS A 119 2.98 7.55 -2.80
N GLU A 120 2.10 6.56 -2.77
CA GLU A 120 0.66 6.79 -2.86
C GLU A 120 0.09 7.19 -1.50
N ASP A 121 0.41 6.43 -0.46
CA ASP A 121 -0.13 6.63 0.88
C ASP A 121 0.69 7.60 1.74
N LYS A 122 1.84 8.05 1.22
CA LYS A 122 2.71 9.03 1.90
C LYS A 122 3.19 8.59 3.27
N MET A 123 3.34 7.28 3.48
CA MET A 123 3.83 6.74 4.74
C MET A 123 5.35 6.90 4.86
N ARG A 124 5.80 7.21 6.07
CA ARG A 124 7.23 7.26 6.38
C ARG A 124 7.80 5.84 6.43
N TYR A 125 9.10 5.70 6.18
CA TYR A 125 9.77 4.40 6.18
C TYR A 125 9.58 3.65 7.50
N LYS A 126 9.63 4.37 8.60
CA LYS A 126 9.41 3.80 9.94
C LYS A 126 7.99 3.23 10.11
N GLU A 127 7.01 3.92 9.56
CA GLU A 127 5.61 3.48 9.59
C GLU A 127 5.39 2.23 8.73
N ILE A 128 5.99 2.21 7.53
CA ILE A 128 5.94 1.05 6.65
C ILE A 128 6.61 -0.16 7.31
N ALA A 129 7.77 0.06 7.93
CA ALA A 129 8.49 -0.98 8.65
C ALA A 129 7.63 -1.59 9.77
N THR A 130 6.94 -0.74 10.53
CA THR A 130 6.02 -1.18 11.59
C THR A 130 4.83 -1.95 11.01
N LEU A 131 4.20 -1.41 9.97
CA LEU A 131 3.03 -2.04 9.35
C LEU A 131 3.36 -3.43 8.80
N LEU A 132 4.48 -3.57 8.10
CA LEU A 132 4.85 -4.81 7.41
C LEU A 132 5.75 -5.71 8.26
N ASN A 133 6.11 -5.29 9.46
CA ASN A 133 6.99 -6.03 10.37
C ASN A 133 8.34 -6.38 9.72
N ILE A 134 8.96 -5.37 9.11
CA ILE A 134 10.28 -5.46 8.48
C ILE A 134 11.16 -4.32 9.00
N SER A 135 12.46 -4.37 8.72
CA SER A 135 13.37 -3.29 9.13
C SER A 135 13.23 -2.07 8.21
N VAL A 136 13.58 -0.89 8.72
CA VAL A 136 13.66 0.33 7.92
C VAL A 136 14.64 0.16 6.76
N LYS A 137 15.74 -0.55 6.99
CA LYS A 137 16.71 -0.86 5.93
C LYS A 137 16.07 -1.69 4.81
N THR A 138 15.24 -2.66 5.15
CA THR A 138 14.51 -3.46 4.15
C THR A 138 13.54 -2.57 3.36
N VAL A 139 12.84 -1.64 4.03
CA VAL A 139 11.97 -0.66 3.34
C VAL A 139 12.78 0.14 2.33
N ASP A 140 13.91 0.69 2.75
CA ASP A 140 14.79 1.48 1.88
C ASP A 140 15.28 0.66 0.68
N ASN A 141 15.69 -0.58 0.91
CA ASN A 141 16.16 -1.47 -0.15
C ASN A 141 15.05 -1.78 -1.17
N GLN A 142 13.85 -2.08 -0.71
CA GLN A 142 12.71 -2.38 -1.61
C GLN A 142 12.32 -1.15 -2.41
N LEU A 143 12.30 0.02 -1.77
CA LEU A 143 11.99 1.27 -2.47
C LEU A 143 13.08 1.60 -3.52
N SER A 144 14.35 1.35 -3.22
CA SER A 144 15.44 1.52 -4.17
C SER A 144 15.27 0.63 -5.40
N ILE A 145 14.87 -0.62 -5.22
CA ILE A 145 14.58 -1.55 -6.32
C ILE A 145 13.46 -0.98 -7.21
N ALA A 146 12.38 -0.51 -6.59
CA ALA A 146 11.26 0.08 -7.32
C ALA A 146 11.68 1.31 -8.12
N LEU A 147 12.37 2.26 -7.48
CA LEU A 147 12.79 3.51 -8.12
C LEU A 147 13.78 3.27 -9.25
N LYS A 148 14.68 2.31 -9.10
CA LYS A 148 15.64 1.94 -10.17
C LYS A 148 14.90 1.42 -11.41
N LYS A 149 13.92 0.54 -11.24
CA LYS A 149 13.14 0.03 -12.37
C LYS A 149 12.31 1.12 -13.03
N LEU A 150 11.74 2.02 -12.24
CA LEU A 150 10.95 3.14 -12.79
C LEU A 150 11.83 4.12 -13.55
N ALA A 151 13.02 4.43 -13.03
CA ALA A 151 13.98 5.28 -13.71
C ALA A 151 14.40 4.71 -15.08
N GLN A 152 14.61 3.40 -15.14
CA GLN A 152 14.92 2.71 -16.39
C GLN A 152 13.77 2.81 -17.40
N ALA A 153 12.53 2.73 -16.92
CA ALA A 153 11.34 2.81 -17.77
C ALA A 153 11.18 4.19 -18.43
N VAL A 154 11.60 5.27 -17.76
CA VAL A 154 11.56 6.62 -18.32
C VAL A 154 12.87 7.05 -18.97
N GLY A 155 13.88 6.16 -19.02
CA GLY A 155 15.16 6.47 -19.62
C GLY A 155 16.04 7.40 -18.80
N THR A 156 15.73 7.61 -17.52
CA THR A 156 16.47 8.49 -16.62
C THR A 156 17.41 7.67 -15.74
N PRO A 157 18.72 8.03 -15.61
CA PRO A 157 19.59 7.29 -14.69
C PRO A 157 19.15 7.48 -13.24
N PHE A 158 19.06 6.36 -12.52
CA PHE A 158 18.73 6.36 -11.12
C PHE A 158 19.93 6.80 -10.27
N ARG A 159 19.71 7.80 -9.41
CA ARG A 159 20.68 8.20 -8.40
C ARG A 159 20.03 8.09 -7.04
N LYS A 160 20.56 7.18 -6.21
CA LYS A 160 20.13 7.04 -4.83
C LYS A 160 20.58 8.28 -4.05
N LYS A 161 19.63 8.96 -3.41
CA LYS A 161 19.96 10.03 -2.47
C LYS A 161 20.56 9.40 -1.23
N SER A 162 21.82 9.67 -0.99
CA SER A 162 22.49 9.27 0.25
C SER A 162 22.03 10.12 1.43
#